data_ab0a2307742fea22abc0bad8ffc73b7a
#
_entry.id   ab0a2307742fea22abc0bad8ffc73b7a
#
_cell.length_a   1.000
_cell.length_b   1.000
_cell.length_c   1.000
_cell.angle_alpha   90.00
_cell.angle_beta   90.00
_cell.angle_gamma   90.00
#
_symmetry.space_group_name_H-M   'P 1'
#
loop_
_entity.id
_entity.type
_entity.pdbx_description
1 polymer ?
#
loop_
_entity_poly.entity_id
_entity_poly.type
_entity_poly.pdbx_seq_one_letter_code
_entity_poly.pdbx_strand_id
1 'polypeptide(L)'
;MRRFLIWSALAVVIGLAIAGTGYWAYWNFYARFQPVTVTRNQADIQRLLDEASWLSGGGGGEPLYVIGYRDSASFQRYQREEADRLRAGGVEMRVIAFARPDREGAPQSTPSERSTIAELWLSRDWSLYERWMATPARNWTAAGLPDADGNLAST
;
A
#
# COMPACT_ATOMS: atom_id res chain seq x y z
N MET A 1 -54.70 18.31 17.13
CA MET A 1 -53.98 17.11 17.61
C MET A 1 -53.39 16.22 16.53
N ARG A 2 -54.14 15.92 15.46
CA ARG A 2 -53.59 15.09 14.37
C ARG A 2 -52.32 15.70 13.74
N ARG A 3 -52.31 17.01 13.51
CA ARG A 3 -51.13 17.69 12.92
C ARG A 3 -49.90 17.60 13.82
N PHE A 4 -50.06 17.75 15.12
CA PHE A 4 -48.95 17.63 16.07
C PHE A 4 -48.35 16.23 16.09
N LEU A 5 -49.19 15.16 16.08
CA LEU A 5 -48.71 13.78 16.01
C LEU A 5 -47.99 13.46 14.72
N ILE A 6 -48.49 13.97 13.59
CA ILE A 6 -47.84 13.79 12.27
C ILE A 6 -46.49 14.47 12.26
N TRP A 7 -46.39 15.71 12.74
CA TRP A 7 -45.14 16.44 12.80
C TRP A 7 -44.15 15.81 13.77
N SER A 8 -44.61 15.31 14.90
CA SER A 8 -43.74 14.58 15.85
C SER A 8 -43.24 13.29 15.27
N ALA A 9 -44.09 12.51 14.62
CA ALA A 9 -43.68 11.27 13.94
C ALA A 9 -42.66 11.55 12.81
N LEU A 10 -42.89 12.59 12.03
CA LEU A 10 -41.98 13.01 10.96
C LEU A 10 -40.61 13.40 11.53
N ALA A 11 -40.60 14.18 12.62
CA ALA A 11 -39.35 14.57 13.29
C ALA A 11 -38.54 13.36 13.80
N VAL A 12 -39.23 12.38 14.37
CA VAL A 12 -38.57 11.12 14.83
C VAL A 12 -37.99 10.36 13.67
N VAL A 13 -38.72 10.22 12.55
CA VAL A 13 -38.24 9.51 11.35
C VAL A 13 -37.02 10.22 10.76
N ILE A 14 -37.05 11.54 10.64
CA ILE A 14 -35.91 12.33 10.14
C ILE A 14 -34.72 12.19 11.08
N GLY A 15 -34.93 12.27 12.39
CA GLY A 15 -33.86 12.08 13.37
C GLY A 15 -33.19 10.72 13.30
N LEU A 16 -33.98 9.64 13.15
CA LEU A 16 -33.47 8.29 12.97
C LEU A 16 -32.70 8.13 11.65
N ALA A 17 -33.20 8.74 10.57
CA ALA A 17 -32.51 8.70 9.28
C ALA A 17 -31.16 9.42 9.34
N ILE A 18 -31.07 10.59 9.98
CA ILE A 18 -29.82 11.32 10.18
C ILE A 18 -28.85 10.52 11.06
N ALA A 19 -29.30 9.96 12.16
CA ALA A 19 -28.48 9.17 13.05
C ALA A 19 -27.95 7.90 12.36
N GLY A 20 -28.80 7.20 11.62
CA GLY A 20 -28.42 5.99 10.87
C GLY A 20 -27.41 6.31 9.76
N THR A 21 -27.63 7.37 9.00
CA THR A 21 -26.70 7.82 7.95
C THR A 21 -25.38 8.28 8.54
N GLY A 22 -25.39 9.03 9.63
CA GLY A 22 -24.18 9.47 10.33
C GLY A 22 -23.37 8.31 10.87
N TYR A 23 -24.01 7.31 11.49
CA TYR A 23 -23.36 6.09 11.97
C TYR A 23 -22.75 5.28 10.82
N TRP A 24 -23.52 5.10 9.73
CA TRP A 24 -23.03 4.39 8.55
C TRP A 24 -21.82 5.10 7.92
N ALA A 25 -21.87 6.43 7.75
CA ALA A 25 -20.77 7.23 7.21
C ALA A 25 -19.54 7.17 8.13
N TYR A 26 -19.72 7.30 9.44
CA TYR A 26 -18.64 7.17 10.41
C TYR A 26 -17.96 5.80 10.31
N TRP A 27 -18.73 4.72 10.27
CA TRP A 27 -18.18 3.37 10.16
C TRP A 27 -17.45 3.15 8.83
N ASN A 28 -18.03 3.55 7.71
CA ASN A 28 -17.45 3.30 6.39
C ASN A 28 -16.27 4.19 6.04
N PHE A 29 -16.27 5.45 6.48
CA PHE A 29 -15.26 6.43 6.07
C PHE A 29 -14.25 6.80 7.15
N TYR A 30 -14.54 6.50 8.40
CA TYR A 30 -13.65 6.84 9.50
C TYR A 30 -13.20 5.62 10.32
N ALA A 31 -14.11 4.94 11.01
CA ALA A 31 -13.76 3.85 11.93
C ALA A 31 -13.09 2.65 11.22
N ARG A 32 -13.54 2.33 10.01
CA ARG A 32 -13.00 1.24 9.19
C ARG A 32 -11.54 1.46 8.79
N PHE A 33 -11.12 2.69 8.61
CA PHE A 33 -9.78 3.05 8.15
C PHE A 33 -8.86 3.53 9.27
N GLN A 34 -9.25 3.37 10.53
CA GLN A 34 -8.39 3.68 11.66
C GLN A 34 -7.21 2.70 11.73
N PRO A 35 -6.01 3.19 12.06
CA PRO A 35 -4.88 2.32 12.32
C PRO A 35 -5.19 1.33 13.44
N VAL A 36 -4.83 0.08 13.25
CA VAL A 36 -4.98 -0.96 14.25
C VAL A 36 -3.62 -1.25 14.86
N THR A 37 -3.53 -1.15 16.17
CA THR A 37 -2.32 -1.55 16.90
C THR A 37 -2.33 -3.06 17.12
N VAL A 38 -1.30 -3.73 16.62
CA VAL A 38 -1.12 -5.17 16.83
C VAL A 38 -0.56 -5.39 18.22
N THR A 39 -1.28 -6.15 19.05
CA THR A 39 -0.90 -6.44 20.44
C THR A 39 -0.49 -7.88 20.70
N ARG A 40 -0.71 -8.78 19.74
CA ARG A 40 -0.35 -10.20 19.84
C ARG A 40 0.80 -10.53 18.92
N ASN A 41 1.67 -11.43 19.35
CA ASN A 41 2.79 -11.94 18.57
C ASN A 41 3.73 -10.86 18.05
N GLN A 42 3.87 -9.76 18.77
CA GLN A 42 4.71 -8.61 18.36
C GLN A 42 6.17 -9.03 18.11
N ALA A 43 6.74 -9.85 18.98
CA ALA A 43 8.12 -10.32 18.83
C ALA A 43 8.31 -11.17 17.58
N ASP A 44 7.38 -12.07 17.26
CA ASP A 44 7.44 -12.91 16.08
C ASP A 44 7.25 -12.10 14.79
N ILE A 45 6.32 -11.15 14.80
CA ILE A 45 6.11 -10.24 13.68
C ILE A 45 7.35 -9.40 13.43
N GLN A 46 7.93 -8.83 14.49
CA GLN A 46 9.16 -8.03 14.40
C GLN A 46 10.30 -8.85 13.81
N ARG A 47 10.48 -10.07 14.27
CA ARG A 47 11.51 -10.97 13.74
C ARG A 47 11.29 -11.27 12.25
N LEU A 48 10.05 -11.57 11.85
CA LEU A 48 9.73 -11.82 10.44
C LEU A 48 9.99 -10.60 9.55
N LEU A 49 9.68 -9.41 10.03
CA LEU A 49 9.98 -8.17 9.33
C LEU A 49 11.48 -7.91 9.22
N ASP A 50 12.23 -8.16 10.29
CA ASP A 50 13.68 -7.94 10.30
C ASP A 50 14.41 -8.95 9.38
N GLU A 51 13.90 -10.16 9.26
CA GLU A 51 14.44 -11.22 8.38
C GLU A 51 13.93 -11.11 6.93
N ALA A 52 12.91 -10.32 6.66
CA ALA A 52 12.33 -10.18 5.32
C ALA A 52 13.30 -9.50 4.34
N SER A 53 13.03 -9.67 3.06
CA SER A 53 13.80 -9.04 1.97
C SER A 53 13.39 -7.59 1.77
N TRP A 54 13.72 -6.73 2.71
CA TRP A 54 13.43 -5.31 2.65
C TRP A 54 14.55 -4.50 1.99
N LEU A 55 14.17 -3.35 1.42
CA LEU A 55 15.09 -2.35 0.90
C LEU A 55 15.10 -1.13 1.83
N SER A 56 16.29 -0.63 2.13
CA SER A 56 16.42 0.59 2.95
C SER A 56 16.52 1.82 2.08
N GLY A 57 15.66 2.80 2.33
CA GLY A 57 15.71 4.12 1.71
C GLY A 57 16.70 5.09 2.36
N GLY A 58 17.47 4.63 3.34
CA GLY A 58 18.32 5.49 4.15
C GLY A 58 17.59 6.08 5.34
N GLY A 59 18.23 6.97 6.06
CA GLY A 59 17.82 7.44 7.37
C GLY A 59 18.54 6.63 8.45
N GLY A 60 18.61 7.11 9.65
CA GLY A 60 19.31 6.46 10.76
C GLY A 60 18.43 6.29 11.99
N GLY A 61 17.14 6.55 11.86
CA GLY A 61 16.19 6.49 12.94
C GLY A 61 15.46 5.16 13.08
N GLU A 62 14.31 5.18 13.70
CA GLU A 62 13.47 3.99 13.85
C GLU A 62 12.99 3.47 12.49
N PRO A 63 13.03 2.16 12.27
CA PRO A 63 12.58 1.58 11.02
C PRO A 63 11.06 1.62 10.88
N LEU A 64 10.59 2.04 9.70
CA LEU A 64 9.20 1.94 9.27
C LEU A 64 9.11 0.95 8.13
N TYR A 65 8.38 -0.14 8.32
CA TYR A 65 8.17 -1.13 7.29
C TYR A 65 6.96 -0.79 6.44
N VAL A 66 7.16 -0.70 5.15
CA VAL A 66 6.11 -0.46 4.16
C VAL A 66 6.01 -1.66 3.24
N ILE A 67 4.87 -2.30 3.23
CA ILE A 67 4.64 -3.51 2.46
C ILE A 67 3.62 -3.19 1.36
N GLY A 68 3.97 -3.46 0.13
CA GLY A 68 3.08 -3.17 -0.97
C GLY A 68 3.50 -3.77 -2.30
N TYR A 69 2.64 -3.62 -3.29
CA TYR A 69 2.90 -3.97 -4.67
C TYR A 69 2.84 -2.73 -5.56
N ARG A 70 3.60 -2.78 -6.66
CA ARG A 70 3.83 -1.62 -7.52
C ARG A 70 2.56 -0.91 -7.99
N ASP A 71 1.55 -1.66 -8.42
CA ASP A 71 0.33 -1.10 -9.02
C ASP A 71 -0.71 -0.65 -7.98
N SER A 72 -0.42 -0.78 -6.69
CA SER A 72 -1.27 -0.23 -5.65
C SER A 72 -1.27 1.29 -5.68
N ALA A 73 -2.43 1.90 -5.90
CA ALA A 73 -2.57 3.35 -5.92
C ALA A 73 -2.13 3.98 -4.58
N SER A 74 -2.46 3.35 -3.47
CA SER A 74 -2.05 3.79 -2.14
C SER A 74 -0.54 3.73 -1.94
N PHE A 75 0.10 2.66 -2.42
CA PHE A 75 1.54 2.48 -2.33
C PHE A 75 2.29 3.49 -3.18
N GLN A 76 1.84 3.74 -4.41
CA GLN A 76 2.40 4.76 -5.30
C GLN A 76 2.23 6.17 -4.73
N ARG A 77 1.06 6.46 -4.16
CA ARG A 77 0.80 7.74 -3.51
C ARG A 77 1.71 7.96 -2.30
N TYR A 78 1.85 6.96 -1.45
CA TYR A 78 2.79 6.98 -0.34
C TYR A 78 4.21 7.29 -0.82
N GLN A 79 4.68 6.60 -1.85
CA GLN A 79 6.02 6.79 -2.40
C GLN A 79 6.25 8.22 -2.91
N ARG A 80 5.24 8.82 -3.53
CA ARG A 80 5.34 10.19 -4.06
C ARG A 80 5.21 11.28 -3.01
N GLU A 81 4.33 11.09 -2.05
CA GLU A 81 3.91 12.16 -1.15
C GLU A 81 4.54 12.09 0.25
N GLU A 82 4.77 10.90 0.76
CA GLU A 82 5.17 10.70 2.15
C GLU A 82 6.62 10.23 2.33
N ALA A 83 7.16 9.50 1.36
CA ALA A 83 8.46 8.88 1.49
C ALA A 83 9.57 9.89 1.80
N ASP A 84 9.62 11.01 1.08
CA ASP A 84 10.64 12.03 1.27
C ASP A 84 10.48 12.77 2.61
N ARG A 85 9.24 12.99 3.04
CA ARG A 85 8.95 13.61 4.34
C ARG A 85 9.42 12.76 5.51
N LEU A 86 9.16 11.47 5.46
CA LEU A 86 9.56 10.52 6.50
C LEU A 86 11.08 10.41 6.56
N ARG A 87 11.73 10.37 5.41
CA ARG A 87 13.19 10.33 5.34
C ARG A 87 13.81 11.61 5.88
N ALA A 88 13.27 12.78 5.54
CA ALA A 88 13.69 14.06 6.08
C ALA A 88 13.49 14.16 7.60
N GLY A 89 12.48 13.48 8.13
CA GLY A 89 12.22 13.36 9.58
C GLY A 89 13.11 12.35 10.29
N GLY A 90 14.08 11.72 9.63
CA GLY A 90 15.00 10.76 10.23
C GLY A 90 14.47 9.33 10.35
N VAL A 91 13.34 9.02 9.73
CA VAL A 91 12.77 7.66 9.71
C VAL A 91 13.54 6.81 8.73
N GLU A 92 14.00 5.64 9.14
CA GLU A 92 14.54 4.62 8.24
C GLU A 92 13.40 3.89 7.55
N MET A 93 13.27 4.10 6.26
CA MET A 93 12.24 3.42 5.47
C MET A 93 12.73 2.07 4.99
N ARG A 94 11.98 1.03 5.33
CA ARG A 94 12.21 -0.34 4.87
C ARG A 94 11.03 -0.78 4.04
N VAL A 95 11.25 -0.95 2.75
CA VAL A 95 10.20 -1.32 1.80
C VAL A 95 10.30 -2.80 1.47
N ILE A 96 9.18 -3.50 1.58
CA ILE A 96 9.01 -4.89 1.16
C ILE A 96 8.04 -4.89 -0.03
N ALA A 97 8.58 -4.99 -1.23
CA ALA A 97 7.78 -5.12 -2.44
C ALA A 97 7.46 -6.58 -2.71
N PHE A 98 6.23 -6.86 -3.12
CA PHE A 98 5.79 -8.20 -3.48
C PHE A 98 5.00 -8.19 -4.79
N ALA A 99 4.96 -9.35 -5.44
CA ALA A 99 4.07 -9.58 -6.57
C ALA A 99 2.75 -10.16 -6.06
N ARG A 100 1.64 -9.66 -6.57
CA ARG A 100 0.33 -10.20 -6.21
C ARG A 100 0.23 -11.66 -6.64
N PRO A 101 -0.28 -12.55 -5.78
CA PRO A 101 -0.51 -13.93 -6.16
C PRO A 101 -1.61 -14.02 -7.23
N ASP A 102 -1.55 -15.06 -8.03
CA ASP A 102 -2.58 -15.34 -9.01
C ASP A 102 -3.93 -15.54 -8.33
N ARG A 103 -4.98 -14.99 -8.93
CA ARG A 103 -6.33 -15.10 -8.39
C ARG A 103 -7.19 -15.90 -9.35
N GLU A 104 -7.79 -16.98 -8.86
CA GLU A 104 -8.67 -17.84 -9.65
C GLU A 104 -8.02 -18.34 -10.95
N GLY A 105 -6.72 -18.63 -10.91
CA GLY A 105 -5.94 -19.04 -12.08
C GLY A 105 -5.53 -17.91 -13.02
N ALA A 106 -5.94 -16.66 -12.74
CA ALA A 106 -5.56 -15.50 -13.53
C ALA A 106 -4.32 -14.82 -12.95
N PRO A 107 -3.27 -14.57 -13.77
CA PRO A 107 -2.09 -13.84 -13.32
C PRO A 107 -2.45 -12.42 -12.89
N GLN A 108 -1.98 -12.03 -11.69
CA GLN A 108 -2.14 -10.67 -11.16
C GLN A 108 -0.88 -9.83 -11.30
N SER A 109 0.22 -10.44 -11.72
CA SER A 109 1.51 -9.78 -11.95
C SER A 109 2.11 -10.22 -13.27
N THR A 110 2.91 -9.35 -13.88
CA THR A 110 3.63 -9.66 -15.11
C THR A 110 4.95 -10.40 -14.82
N PRO A 111 5.51 -11.14 -15.78
CA PRO A 111 6.85 -11.72 -15.64
C PRO A 111 7.91 -10.68 -15.33
N SER A 112 7.84 -9.49 -15.94
CA SER A 112 8.75 -8.38 -15.68
C SER A 112 8.66 -7.87 -14.24
N GLU A 113 7.46 -7.74 -13.70
CA GLU A 113 7.25 -7.36 -12.30
C GLU A 113 7.86 -8.38 -11.34
N ARG A 114 7.59 -9.66 -11.55
CA ARG A 114 8.13 -10.73 -10.70
C ARG A 114 9.66 -10.80 -10.76
N SER A 115 10.24 -10.66 -11.94
CA SER A 115 11.69 -10.66 -12.13
C SER A 115 12.34 -9.47 -11.43
N THR A 116 11.76 -8.29 -11.55
CA THR A 116 12.25 -7.08 -10.87
C THR A 116 12.17 -7.22 -9.36
N ILE A 117 11.09 -7.76 -8.83
CA ILE A 117 10.93 -8.01 -7.39
C ILE A 117 11.98 -9.00 -6.89
N ALA A 118 12.23 -10.08 -7.63
CA ALA A 118 13.25 -11.05 -7.28
C ALA A 118 14.65 -10.40 -7.25
N GLU A 119 14.96 -9.55 -8.22
CA GLU A 119 16.20 -8.79 -8.24
C GLU A 119 16.32 -7.83 -7.05
N LEU A 120 15.25 -7.12 -6.71
CA LEU A 120 15.21 -6.25 -5.54
C LEU A 120 15.45 -7.00 -4.24
N TRP A 121 14.87 -8.19 -4.09
CA TRP A 121 15.09 -9.02 -2.90
C TRP A 121 16.52 -9.52 -2.77
N LEU A 122 17.16 -9.81 -3.89
CA LEU A 122 18.54 -10.30 -3.92
C LEU A 122 19.55 -9.17 -3.76
N SER A 123 19.40 -8.10 -4.53
CA SER A 123 20.35 -6.98 -4.57
C SER A 123 20.14 -5.95 -3.47
N ARG A 124 18.92 -5.80 -3.00
CA ARG A 124 18.48 -4.72 -2.09
C ARG A 124 18.86 -3.33 -2.57
N ASP A 125 18.85 -3.14 -3.89
CA ASP A 125 19.24 -1.90 -4.54
C ASP A 125 18.10 -0.88 -4.51
N TRP A 126 18.25 0.16 -3.69
CA TRP A 126 17.28 1.23 -3.58
C TRP A 126 17.13 2.03 -4.87
N SER A 127 18.21 2.25 -5.61
CA SER A 127 18.14 3.00 -6.86
C SER A 127 17.36 2.25 -7.95
N LEU A 128 17.45 0.93 -7.99
CA LEU A 128 16.60 0.09 -8.85
C LEU A 128 15.13 0.23 -8.48
N TYR A 129 14.82 0.20 -7.19
CA TYR A 129 13.46 0.40 -6.69
C TYR A 129 12.90 1.78 -7.08
N GLU A 130 13.65 2.84 -6.90
CA GLU A 130 13.22 4.19 -7.28
C GLU A 130 12.96 4.31 -8.78
N ARG A 131 13.85 3.80 -9.62
CA ARG A 131 13.65 3.77 -11.07
C ARG A 131 12.42 2.98 -11.47
N TRP A 132 12.23 1.83 -10.85
CA TRP A 132 11.08 0.97 -11.12
C TRP A 132 9.76 1.65 -10.75
N MET A 133 9.70 2.30 -9.60
CA MET A 133 8.50 3.04 -9.17
C MET A 133 8.23 4.28 -10.01
N ALA A 134 9.27 4.95 -10.51
CA ALA A 134 9.15 6.15 -11.33
C ALA A 134 8.79 5.85 -12.80
N THR A 135 9.05 4.64 -13.27
CA THR A 135 8.83 4.25 -14.67
C THR A 135 7.46 3.61 -14.85
N PRO A 136 6.62 4.06 -15.81
CA PRO A 136 5.36 3.39 -16.11
C PRO A 136 5.56 1.91 -16.45
N ALA A 137 4.63 1.04 -16.03
CA ALA A 137 4.76 -0.41 -16.22
C ALA A 137 4.97 -0.81 -17.68
N ARG A 138 4.32 -0.12 -18.60
CA ARG A 138 4.45 -0.35 -20.05
C ARG A 138 5.86 -0.05 -20.61
N ASN A 139 6.61 0.80 -19.92
CA ASN A 139 7.95 1.24 -20.33
C ASN A 139 9.07 0.54 -19.53
N TRP A 140 8.70 -0.34 -18.62
CA TRP A 140 9.65 -1.04 -17.76
C TRP A 140 9.97 -2.43 -18.32
N THR A 141 11.24 -2.72 -18.44
CA THR A 141 11.72 -4.05 -18.77
C THR A 141 12.70 -4.51 -17.69
N ALA A 142 12.44 -5.68 -17.13
CA ALA A 142 13.34 -6.28 -16.14
C ALA A 142 14.63 -6.79 -16.81
N ALA A 143 15.71 -6.81 -16.03
CA ALA A 143 16.97 -7.36 -16.49
C ALA A 143 16.80 -8.83 -16.96
N GLY A 144 17.33 -9.15 -18.13
CA GLY A 144 17.24 -10.49 -18.72
C GLY A 144 15.89 -10.82 -19.39
N LEU A 145 14.93 -9.89 -19.40
CA LEU A 145 13.69 -10.06 -20.15
C LEU A 145 13.65 -9.09 -21.34
N PRO A 146 13.07 -9.51 -22.48
CA PRO A 146 12.91 -8.62 -23.60
C PRO A 146 11.87 -7.54 -23.32
N ASP A 147 12.09 -6.35 -23.86
CA ASP A 147 11.10 -5.28 -23.91
C ASP A 147 9.96 -5.56 -24.88
N ALA A 148 9.04 -4.61 -25.04
CA ALA A 148 7.93 -4.73 -25.95
C ALA A 148 8.34 -4.90 -27.43
N ASP A 149 9.55 -4.44 -27.78
CA ASP A 149 10.11 -4.52 -29.12
C ASP A 149 11.04 -5.74 -29.31
N GLY A 150 11.15 -6.60 -28.30
CA GLY A 150 11.98 -7.80 -28.33
C GLY A 150 13.45 -7.59 -28.01
N ASN A 151 13.85 -6.38 -27.57
CA ASN A 151 15.21 -6.09 -27.16
C ASN A 151 15.42 -6.49 -25.69
N LEU A 152 16.61 -6.97 -25.36
CA LEU A 152 16.98 -7.20 -23.97
C LEU A 152 17.31 -5.89 -23.26
N ALA A 153 16.85 -5.75 -22.02
CA ALA A 153 17.22 -4.61 -21.22
C ALA A 153 18.75 -4.55 -21.07
N SER A 154 19.33 -3.41 -21.40
CA SER A 154 20.74 -3.16 -21.14
C SER A 154 20.94 -3.04 -19.62
N THR A 155 21.75 -3.88 -19.04
CA THR A 155 22.21 -3.81 -17.67
C THR A 155 23.05 -2.58 -17.39
#